data_4a7258a57732e1a214d982999e733a14
#
_entry.id   4a7258a57732e1a214d982999e733a14
#
_cell.length_a   1.000
_cell.length_b   1.000
_cell.length_c   1.000
_cell.angle_alpha   90.00
_cell.angle_beta   90.00
_cell.angle_gamma   90.00
#
_symmetry.space_group_name_H-M   'P 1'
#
loop_
_entity.id
_entity.type
_entity.pdbx_description
1 polymer ?
#
loop_
_entity_poly.entity_id
_entity_poly.type
_entity_poly.pdbx_seq_one_letter_code
_entity_poly.pdbx_strand_id
1 'polypeptide(L)'
;ISEAGCPAVADPGADVVAIAQRQKLKVIPLVGPSSIILSVMASGFNGQSFAFHGYLPIEPGERAKKLKTLEQRVYAESQTQLFIETPYRNHKMIEDILQNCRPQTKLCIAANITCEGEFIQTRTVKDWKGHIPELSKIPCIFLLYK
;
A
#
# COMPACT_ATOMS: atom_id res chain seq x y z
N ILE A 1 -10.11 0.78 19.78
CA ILE A 1 -9.74 -0.63 19.52
C ILE A 1 -9.22 -0.69 18.08
N SER A 2 -8.08 -1.30 17.90
CA SER A 2 -7.41 -1.41 16.61
C SER A 2 -6.57 -2.69 16.58
N GLU A 3 -6.46 -3.34 15.43
CA GLU A 3 -5.50 -4.44 15.24
C GLU A 3 -4.08 -3.92 15.05
N ALA A 4 -3.93 -2.79 14.36
CA ALA A 4 -2.63 -2.30 13.90
C ALA A 4 -2.20 -0.94 14.49
N GLY A 5 -2.98 -0.36 15.41
CA GLY A 5 -2.61 0.87 16.12
C GLY A 5 -3.21 2.17 15.60
N CYS A 6 -3.85 2.19 14.43
CA CYS A 6 -4.55 3.36 13.89
C CYS A 6 -6.03 3.06 13.63
N PRO A 7 -6.91 3.17 14.65
CA PRO A 7 -8.35 2.93 14.48
C PRO A 7 -8.93 3.74 13.33
N ALA A 8 -9.87 3.16 12.60
CA ALA A 8 -10.55 3.74 11.43
C ALA A 8 -9.67 3.97 10.18
N VAL A 9 -8.38 3.70 10.22
CA VAL A 9 -7.49 3.76 9.04
C VAL A 9 -7.24 2.35 8.53
N ALA A 10 -7.97 1.94 7.49
CA ALA A 10 -8.03 0.55 7.00
C ALA A 10 -8.41 -0.45 8.12
N ASP A 11 -9.22 -0.01 9.06
CA ASP A 11 -9.58 -0.69 10.31
C ASP A 11 -11.01 -0.26 10.71
N PRO A 12 -11.77 -1.08 11.45
CA PRO A 12 -13.06 -0.68 11.98
C PRO A 12 -12.98 0.57 12.87
N GLY A 13 -14.08 1.31 12.95
CA GLY A 13 -14.23 2.44 13.87
C GLY A 13 -14.68 3.76 13.25
N ALA A 14 -14.60 3.90 11.94
CA ALA A 14 -15.02 5.12 11.25
C ALA A 14 -16.49 5.51 11.56
N ASP A 15 -17.40 4.53 11.61
CA ASP A 15 -18.82 4.77 11.92
C ASP A 15 -19.03 5.30 13.33
N VAL A 16 -18.28 4.79 14.31
CA VAL A 16 -18.34 5.27 15.70
C VAL A 16 -17.87 6.71 15.78
N VAL A 17 -16.77 7.03 15.10
CA VAL A 17 -16.26 8.41 15.00
C VAL A 17 -17.27 9.32 14.31
N ALA A 18 -17.92 8.86 13.23
CA ALA A 18 -18.96 9.61 12.55
C ALA A 18 -20.18 9.93 13.47
N ILE A 19 -20.56 8.98 14.33
CA ILE A 19 -21.61 9.20 15.34
C ILE A 19 -21.15 10.27 16.34
N ALA A 20 -19.94 10.16 16.87
CA ALA A 20 -19.38 11.13 17.80
C ALA A 20 -19.36 12.55 17.19
N GLN A 21 -18.94 12.69 15.94
CA GLN A 21 -18.92 13.97 15.23
C GLN A 21 -20.33 14.56 15.06
N ARG A 22 -21.34 13.74 14.69
CA ARG A 22 -22.73 14.20 14.59
C ARG A 22 -23.28 14.69 15.94
N GLN A 23 -22.88 14.04 17.02
CA GLN A 23 -23.27 14.42 18.38
C GLN A 23 -22.40 15.52 18.98
N LYS A 24 -21.44 16.07 18.21
CA LYS A 24 -20.50 17.11 18.68
C LYS A 24 -19.68 16.67 19.90
N LEU A 25 -19.43 15.38 20.05
CA LEU A 25 -18.56 14.84 21.07
C LEU A 25 -17.10 15.08 20.68
N LYS A 26 -16.27 15.36 21.68
CA LYS A 26 -14.83 15.53 21.44
C LYS A 26 -14.20 14.21 21.05
N VAL A 27 -13.59 14.17 19.86
CA VAL A 27 -12.76 13.05 19.39
C VAL A 27 -11.30 13.41 19.58
N ILE A 28 -10.54 12.55 20.25
CA ILE A 28 -9.11 12.74 20.48
C ILE A 28 -8.34 11.67 19.73
N PRO A 29 -7.69 11.97 18.58
CA PRO A 29 -6.82 11.03 17.93
C PRO A 29 -5.52 10.86 18.74
N LEU A 30 -5.07 9.63 18.90
CA LEU A 30 -3.80 9.33 19.54
C LEU A 30 -2.80 8.82 18.50
N VAL A 31 -1.53 9.10 18.72
CA VAL A 31 -0.44 8.60 17.87
C VAL A 31 -0.36 7.08 18.00
N GLY A 32 -0.32 6.40 16.86
CA GLY A 32 -0.16 4.95 16.79
C GLY A 32 0.65 4.53 15.57
N PRO A 33 1.18 3.31 15.56
CA PRO A 33 1.91 2.78 14.41
C PRO A 33 0.95 2.61 13.21
N SER A 34 1.47 2.90 12.02
CA SER A 34 0.73 2.74 10.76
C SER A 34 1.68 2.21 9.70
N SER A 35 1.45 1.00 9.22
CA SER A 35 2.22 0.43 8.11
C SER A 35 2.14 1.26 6.83
N ILE A 36 1.02 1.97 6.62
CA ILE A 36 0.82 2.88 5.49
C ILE A 36 1.84 4.01 5.56
N ILE A 37 1.93 4.70 6.69
CA ILE A 37 2.87 5.83 6.86
C ILE A 37 4.32 5.34 6.88
N LEU A 38 4.60 4.28 7.62
CA LEU A 38 5.96 3.71 7.71
C LEU A 38 6.49 3.25 6.35
N SER A 39 5.63 2.66 5.51
CA SER A 39 6.03 2.28 4.15
C SER A 39 6.35 3.47 3.27
N VAL A 40 5.58 4.57 3.36
CA VAL A 40 5.90 5.82 2.64
C VAL A 40 7.24 6.38 3.10
N MET A 41 7.46 6.45 4.42
CA MET A 41 8.72 6.96 5.00
C MET A 41 9.95 6.18 4.50
N ALA A 42 9.83 4.86 4.36
CA ALA A 42 10.94 3.98 4.00
C ALA A 42 11.08 3.76 2.48
N SER A 43 10.09 4.13 1.67
CA SER A 43 10.07 3.87 0.22
C SER A 43 11.03 4.75 -0.60
N GLY A 44 11.33 5.95 -0.11
CA GLY A 44 12.02 7.00 -0.88
C GLY A 44 11.11 7.71 -1.91
N PHE A 45 9.79 7.55 -1.82
CA PHE A 45 8.80 8.14 -2.71
C PHE A 45 8.24 9.46 -2.17
N ASN A 46 7.37 10.12 -2.96
CA ASN A 46 6.76 11.37 -2.57
C ASN A 46 5.78 11.17 -1.39
N GLY A 47 6.15 11.70 -0.23
CA GLY A 47 5.33 11.68 0.98
C GLY A 47 4.40 12.88 1.14
N GLN A 48 4.47 13.89 0.27
CA GLN A 48 3.55 15.05 0.30
C GLN A 48 2.24 14.76 -0.45
N SER A 49 2.30 13.89 -1.46
CA SER A 49 1.14 13.47 -2.22
C SER A 49 1.17 11.96 -2.37
N PHE A 50 0.29 11.28 -1.65
CA PHE A 50 0.13 9.83 -1.73
C PHE A 50 -1.33 9.43 -1.54
N ALA A 51 -1.72 8.30 -2.11
CA ALA A 51 -3.06 7.76 -2.00
C ALA A 51 -3.02 6.28 -1.63
N PHE A 52 -3.76 5.91 -0.59
CA PHE A 52 -3.97 4.53 -0.19
C PHE A 52 -5.29 4.00 -0.76
N HIS A 53 -5.24 2.85 -1.43
CA HIS A 53 -6.36 2.27 -2.16
C HIS A 53 -6.96 1.01 -1.52
N GLY A 54 -6.40 0.55 -0.38
CA GLY A 54 -6.80 -0.72 0.21
C GLY A 54 -6.48 -1.89 -0.72
N TYR A 55 -7.40 -2.84 -0.83
CA TYR A 55 -7.28 -3.98 -1.73
C TYR A 55 -7.62 -3.61 -3.18
N LEU A 56 -6.83 -4.09 -4.12
CA LEU A 56 -7.16 -4.00 -5.53
C LEU A 56 -8.14 -5.12 -5.94
N PRO A 57 -8.82 -4.98 -7.10
CA PRO A 57 -9.73 -6.02 -7.59
C PRO A 57 -9.08 -7.40 -7.68
N ILE A 58 -9.83 -8.44 -7.32
CA ILE A 58 -9.35 -9.83 -7.37
C ILE A 58 -9.32 -10.34 -8.81
N GLU A 59 -10.29 -9.89 -9.63
CA GLU A 59 -10.41 -10.30 -11.03
C GLU A 59 -9.21 -9.74 -11.83
N PRO A 60 -8.47 -10.59 -12.59
CA PRO A 60 -7.21 -10.18 -13.22
C PRO A 60 -7.34 -9.02 -14.19
N GLY A 61 -8.39 -8.99 -15.02
CA GLY A 61 -8.62 -7.92 -15.99
C GLY A 61 -8.91 -6.57 -15.33
N GLU A 62 -9.74 -6.56 -14.29
CA GLU A 62 -10.04 -5.35 -13.52
C GLU A 62 -8.83 -4.88 -12.71
N ARG A 63 -8.04 -5.81 -12.15
CA ARG A 63 -6.79 -5.48 -11.46
C ARG A 63 -5.78 -4.86 -12.41
N ALA A 64 -5.60 -5.42 -13.61
CA ALA A 64 -4.72 -4.86 -14.63
C ALA A 64 -5.13 -3.44 -15.03
N LYS A 65 -6.43 -3.18 -15.24
CA LYS A 65 -6.95 -1.83 -15.51
C LYS A 65 -6.66 -0.88 -14.34
N LYS A 66 -6.90 -1.33 -13.11
CA LYS A 66 -6.65 -0.52 -11.92
C LYS A 66 -5.17 -0.18 -11.78
N LEU A 67 -4.26 -1.13 -11.95
CA LEU A 67 -2.80 -0.91 -11.92
C LEU A 67 -2.37 0.15 -12.95
N LYS A 68 -2.86 0.06 -14.18
CA LYS A 68 -2.60 1.08 -15.22
C LYS A 68 -3.13 2.46 -14.84
N THR A 69 -4.32 2.53 -14.24
CA THR A 69 -4.89 3.80 -13.75
C THR A 69 -4.04 4.40 -12.64
N LEU A 70 -3.57 3.58 -11.68
CA LEU A 70 -2.69 4.04 -10.61
C LEU A 70 -1.36 4.54 -11.17
N GLU A 71 -0.76 3.81 -12.08
CA GLU A 71 0.46 4.23 -12.74
C GLU A 71 0.30 5.56 -13.51
N GLN A 72 -0.82 5.75 -14.21
CA GLN A 72 -1.12 7.04 -14.86
C GLN A 72 -1.13 8.20 -13.86
N ARG A 73 -1.71 8.02 -12.67
CA ARG A 73 -1.68 9.03 -11.60
C ARG A 73 -0.28 9.30 -11.08
N VAL A 74 0.55 8.26 -10.95
CA VAL A 74 1.96 8.45 -10.58
C VAL A 74 2.63 9.46 -11.50
N TYR A 75 2.45 9.30 -12.81
CA TYR A 75 3.14 10.17 -13.80
C TYR A 75 2.47 11.53 -13.95
N ALA A 76 1.13 11.59 -13.97
CA ALA A 76 0.38 12.82 -14.18
C ALA A 76 0.39 13.75 -12.94
N GLU A 77 0.27 13.17 -11.75
CA GLU A 77 0.06 13.91 -10.50
C GLU A 77 1.28 13.90 -9.59
N SER A 78 2.35 13.16 -9.93
CA SER A 78 3.51 12.91 -9.04
C SER A 78 3.07 12.38 -7.68
N GLN A 79 2.04 11.53 -7.66
CA GLN A 79 1.42 10.99 -6.45
C GLN A 79 1.84 9.53 -6.24
N THR A 80 2.34 9.21 -5.05
CA THR A 80 2.63 7.83 -4.65
C THR A 80 1.33 7.04 -4.49
N GLN A 81 1.24 5.86 -5.11
CA GLN A 81 0.06 5.00 -5.02
C GLN A 81 0.36 3.81 -4.12
N LEU A 82 -0.41 3.66 -3.04
CA LEU A 82 -0.25 2.55 -2.08
C LEU A 82 -1.45 1.61 -2.14
N PHE A 83 -1.19 0.32 -2.02
CA PHE A 83 -2.25 -0.69 -1.90
C PHE A 83 -1.73 -1.93 -1.18
N ILE A 84 -2.65 -2.76 -0.74
CA ILE A 84 -2.36 -4.01 -0.02
C ILE A 84 -2.98 -5.20 -0.76
N GLU A 85 -2.48 -6.38 -0.40
CA GLU A 85 -3.09 -7.64 -0.81
C GLU A 85 -3.11 -8.60 0.38
N THR A 86 -3.96 -9.63 0.30
CA THR A 86 -3.90 -10.72 1.26
C THR A 86 -2.57 -11.46 1.13
N PRO A 87 -1.95 -11.90 2.24
CA PRO A 87 -0.62 -12.50 2.22
C PRO A 87 -0.46 -13.70 1.27
N TYR A 88 -1.55 -14.44 1.03
CA TYR A 88 -1.55 -15.59 0.12
C TYR A 88 -1.48 -15.22 -1.37
N ARG A 89 -1.78 -13.96 -1.73
CA ARG A 89 -1.81 -13.48 -3.11
C ARG A 89 -0.68 -12.50 -3.44
N ASN A 90 0.28 -12.29 -2.53
CA ASN A 90 1.38 -11.35 -2.75
C ASN A 90 2.16 -11.63 -4.03
N HIS A 91 2.55 -12.89 -4.27
CA HIS A 91 3.27 -13.27 -5.48
C HIS A 91 2.48 -12.93 -6.75
N LYS A 92 1.18 -13.25 -6.75
CA LYS A 92 0.31 -12.93 -7.89
C LYS A 92 0.19 -11.43 -8.10
N MET A 93 0.11 -10.64 -7.04
CA MET A 93 0.10 -9.17 -7.14
C MET A 93 1.39 -8.64 -7.75
N ILE A 94 2.55 -9.15 -7.33
CA ILE A 94 3.85 -8.76 -7.89
C ILE A 94 3.91 -9.11 -9.38
N GLU A 95 3.53 -10.33 -9.77
CA GLU A 95 3.47 -10.73 -11.18
C GLU A 95 2.61 -9.78 -12.01
N ASP A 96 1.42 -9.44 -11.51
CA ASP A 96 0.49 -8.55 -12.21
C ASP A 96 1.07 -7.12 -12.34
N ILE A 97 1.79 -6.62 -11.34
CA ILE A 97 2.50 -5.34 -11.44
C ILE A 97 3.59 -5.42 -12.51
N LEU A 98 4.42 -6.47 -12.48
CA LEU A 98 5.52 -6.66 -13.44
C LEU A 98 5.05 -6.82 -14.89
N GLN A 99 3.82 -7.31 -15.09
CA GLN A 99 3.22 -7.49 -16.41
C GLN A 99 2.52 -6.21 -16.92
N ASN A 100 1.94 -5.41 -16.04
CA ASN A 100 1.04 -4.32 -16.43
C ASN A 100 1.64 -2.92 -16.27
N CYS A 101 2.67 -2.75 -15.46
CA CYS A 101 3.36 -1.47 -15.26
C CYS A 101 4.57 -1.32 -16.18
N ARG A 102 4.96 -0.08 -16.44
CA ARG A 102 6.12 0.26 -17.28
C ARG A 102 7.42 -0.21 -16.63
N PRO A 103 8.43 -0.62 -17.41
CA PRO A 103 9.71 -1.09 -16.88
C PRO A 103 10.43 -0.11 -15.95
N GLN A 104 10.29 1.19 -16.20
CA GLN A 104 10.93 2.27 -15.42
C GLN A 104 10.15 2.70 -14.17
N THR A 105 8.87 2.33 -14.06
CA THR A 105 8.07 2.58 -12.86
C THR A 105 8.73 1.90 -11.67
N LYS A 106 8.85 2.62 -10.55
CA LYS A 106 9.42 2.06 -9.33
C LYS A 106 8.32 1.38 -8.51
N LEU A 107 8.64 0.22 -8.01
CA LEU A 107 7.84 -0.53 -7.04
C LEU A 107 8.63 -0.66 -5.75
N CYS A 108 8.05 -0.19 -4.66
CA CYS A 108 8.51 -0.52 -3.31
C CYS A 108 7.64 -1.66 -2.75
N ILE A 109 8.28 -2.67 -2.22
CA ILE A 109 7.65 -3.75 -1.47
C ILE A 109 8.08 -3.60 -0.02
N ALA A 110 7.11 -3.40 0.87
CA ALA A 110 7.34 -3.26 2.30
C ALA A 110 6.59 -4.40 3.04
N ALA A 111 7.33 -5.31 3.63
CA ALA A 111 6.84 -6.53 4.25
C ALA A 111 7.31 -6.63 5.70
N ASN A 112 6.49 -7.18 6.60
CA ASN A 112 6.79 -7.34 8.03
C ASN A 112 7.31 -6.06 8.69
N ILE A 113 6.76 -4.90 8.34
CA ILE A 113 7.23 -3.60 8.84
C ILE A 113 7.24 -3.61 10.39
N THR A 114 8.39 -3.25 10.99
CA THR A 114 8.67 -3.25 12.42
C THR A 114 8.71 -4.63 13.09
N CYS A 115 8.65 -5.70 12.33
CA CYS A 115 8.75 -7.07 12.83
C CYS A 115 10.09 -7.71 12.48
N GLU A 116 10.41 -8.83 13.15
CA GLU A 116 11.53 -9.67 12.72
C GLU A 116 11.33 -10.12 11.28
N GLY A 117 12.37 -10.05 10.47
CA GLY A 117 12.30 -10.32 9.03
C GLY A 117 11.70 -9.18 8.22
N GLU A 118 11.73 -7.93 8.74
CA GLU A 118 11.36 -6.75 7.95
C GLU A 118 12.11 -6.71 6.62
N PHE A 119 11.35 -6.48 5.56
CA PHE A 119 11.89 -6.33 4.22
C PHE A 119 11.27 -5.11 3.57
N ILE A 120 12.07 -4.08 3.28
CA ILE A 120 11.62 -2.89 2.56
C ILE A 120 12.62 -2.60 1.45
N GLN A 121 12.17 -2.72 0.21
CA GLN A 121 13.04 -2.52 -0.95
C GLN A 121 12.31 -1.83 -2.09
N THR A 122 12.97 -0.83 -2.69
CA THR A 122 12.52 -0.11 -3.87
C THR A 122 13.41 -0.44 -5.05
N ARG A 123 12.79 -0.88 -6.15
CA ARG A 123 13.46 -1.12 -7.45
C ARG A 123 12.54 -0.70 -8.59
N THR A 124 13.09 -0.56 -9.78
CA THR A 124 12.26 -0.47 -10.99
C THR A 124 11.53 -1.79 -11.25
N VAL A 125 10.39 -1.73 -11.94
CA VAL A 125 9.66 -2.92 -12.37
C VAL A 125 10.57 -3.85 -13.17
N LYS A 126 11.46 -3.29 -13.99
CA LYS A 126 12.46 -4.05 -14.73
C LYS A 126 13.41 -4.82 -13.82
N ASP A 127 13.91 -4.16 -12.77
CA ASP A 127 14.92 -4.75 -11.87
C ASP A 127 14.32 -5.76 -10.86
N TRP A 128 13.00 -5.73 -10.67
CA TRP A 128 12.30 -6.76 -9.90
C TRP A 128 12.19 -8.09 -10.64
N LYS A 129 12.27 -8.10 -11.98
CA LYS A 129 12.23 -9.35 -12.75
C LYS A 129 13.42 -10.24 -12.40
N GLY A 130 13.14 -11.44 -11.90
CA GLY A 130 14.17 -12.38 -11.43
C GLY A 130 14.69 -12.16 -10.01
N HIS A 131 14.16 -11.17 -9.28
CA HIS A 131 14.57 -10.85 -7.91
C HIS A 131 13.38 -10.75 -6.94
N ILE A 132 12.31 -11.49 -7.23
CA ILE A 132 11.08 -11.48 -6.39
C ILE A 132 11.39 -12.19 -5.07
N PRO A 133 11.22 -11.55 -3.90
CA PRO A 133 11.43 -12.19 -2.62
C PRO A 133 10.32 -13.20 -2.30
N GLU A 134 10.60 -14.15 -1.43
CA GLU A 134 9.57 -15.05 -0.90
C GLU A 134 8.71 -14.29 0.12
N LEU A 135 7.46 -14.06 -0.24
CA LEU A 135 6.51 -13.26 0.55
C LEU A 135 5.20 -14.01 0.85
N SER A 136 5.22 -15.34 0.75
CA SER A 136 4.04 -16.15 1.06
C SER A 136 3.67 -15.99 2.53
N LYS A 137 2.41 -15.68 2.79
CA LYS A 137 1.85 -15.50 4.14
C LYS A 137 2.44 -14.32 4.93
N ILE A 138 3.15 -13.40 4.28
CA ILE A 138 3.76 -12.24 4.91
C ILE A 138 2.91 -10.99 4.63
N PRO A 139 2.53 -10.19 5.65
CA PRO A 139 1.82 -8.93 5.42
C PRO A 139 2.69 -7.97 4.61
N CYS A 140 2.15 -7.44 3.50
CA CYS A 140 2.86 -6.55 2.59
C CYS A 140 2.04 -5.31 2.23
N ILE A 141 2.75 -4.21 2.03
CA ILE A 141 2.26 -3.01 1.33
C ILE A 141 3.08 -2.81 0.06
N PHE A 142 2.40 -2.48 -1.01
CA PHE A 142 2.99 -2.18 -2.31
C PHE A 142 2.83 -0.69 -2.62
N LEU A 143 3.91 -0.06 -3.08
CA LEU A 143 3.89 1.35 -3.45
C LEU A 143 4.43 1.51 -4.87
N LEU A 144 3.75 2.32 -5.68
CA LEU A 144 4.18 2.69 -7.03
C LEU A 144 4.57 4.17 -7.09
N TYR A 145 5.69 4.46 -7.78
CA TYR A 145 6.14 5.82 -8.08
C TYR A 145 7.00 5.85 -9.35
N LYS A 146 7.37 7.06 -9.81
CA LYS A 146 8.23 7.28 -10.99
C LYS A 146 9.71 7.45 -10.64
#